data_ea8828f174f05432770330fb76b4df2a
#
_entry.id   ea8828f174f05432770330fb76b4df2a
#
_cell.length_a   1.000
_cell.length_b   1.000
_cell.length_c   1.000
_cell.angle_alpha   90.00
_cell.angle_beta   90.00
_cell.angle_gamma   90.00
#
_symmetry.space_group_name_H-M   'P 1'
#
loop_
_entity.id
_entity.type
_entity.pdbx_description
1 polymer ?
#
loop_
_entity_poly.entity_id
_entity_poly.type
_entity_poly.pdbx_seq_one_letter_code
_entity_poly.pdbx_strand_id
1 'polypeptide(L)'
;MIIYNVTINIEDDVRENWVAWMKETHIPQVMATGFFTAFSFNKLLSRQEDETGTTYVIQYTAPSMQHYEEYQANHAPALQAETKRLFEGKFVAFRTLMEKA
;
A
#
# COMPACT_ATOMS: atom_id res chain seq x y z
N MET A 1 13.37 -0.57 13.45
CA MET A 1 12.74 -0.27 12.14
C MET A 1 11.25 -0.54 12.21
N ILE A 2 10.50 0.31 11.58
CA ILE A 2 9.03 0.18 11.51
C ILE A 2 8.66 -0.30 10.12
N ILE A 3 7.76 -1.27 10.06
CA ILE A 3 7.22 -1.77 8.80
C ILE A 3 5.75 -1.32 8.71
N TYR A 4 5.48 -0.49 7.73
CA TYR A 4 4.13 -0.05 7.40
C TYR A 4 3.56 -1.00 6.34
N ASN A 5 2.59 -1.79 6.74
CA ASN A 5 2.00 -2.82 5.89
C ASN A 5 0.64 -2.37 5.39
N VAL A 6 0.45 -2.42 4.08
CA VAL A 6 -0.83 -2.14 3.43
C VAL A 6 -1.28 -3.39 2.70
N THR A 7 -2.40 -3.95 3.13
CA THR A 7 -3.01 -5.12 2.49
C THR A 7 -4.21 -4.64 1.69
N ILE A 8 -4.21 -4.87 0.39
CA ILE A 8 -5.26 -4.39 -0.52
C ILE A 8 -5.86 -5.56 -1.27
N ASN A 9 -7.19 -5.69 -1.18
CA ASN A 9 -7.95 -6.54 -2.09
C ASN A 9 -8.50 -5.67 -3.20
N ILE A 10 -8.13 -5.96 -4.44
CA ILE A 10 -8.54 -5.21 -5.63
C ILE A 10 -9.45 -6.07 -6.49
N GLU A 11 -10.54 -5.49 -6.99
CA GLU A 11 -11.44 -6.18 -7.91
C GLU A 11 -10.72 -6.53 -9.22
N ASP A 12 -11.02 -7.71 -9.75
CA ASP A 12 -10.29 -8.26 -10.88
C ASP A 12 -10.44 -7.46 -12.17
N ASP A 13 -11.55 -6.76 -12.34
CA ASP A 13 -11.81 -5.96 -13.55
C ASP A 13 -10.86 -4.76 -13.70
N VAL A 14 -10.27 -4.27 -12.60
CA VAL A 14 -9.32 -3.16 -12.63
C VAL A 14 -7.91 -3.57 -12.19
N ARG A 15 -7.70 -4.84 -11.89
CA ARG A 15 -6.46 -5.33 -11.28
C ARG A 15 -5.21 -4.98 -12.11
N GLU A 16 -5.23 -5.24 -13.40
CA GLU A 16 -4.05 -4.99 -14.25
C GLU A 16 -3.69 -3.50 -14.28
N ASN A 17 -4.70 -2.63 -14.44
CA ASN A 17 -4.49 -1.19 -14.41
C ASN A 17 -3.98 -0.72 -13.05
N TRP A 18 -4.53 -1.27 -11.97
CA TRP A 18 -4.12 -0.91 -10.61
C TRP A 18 -2.68 -1.35 -10.33
N VAL A 19 -2.28 -2.57 -10.71
CA VAL A 19 -0.91 -3.05 -10.52
C VAL A 19 0.09 -2.17 -11.27
N ALA A 20 -0.22 -1.83 -12.53
CA ALA A 20 0.63 -0.94 -13.32
C ALA A 20 0.75 0.44 -12.68
N TRP A 21 -0.36 1.01 -12.23
CA TRP A 21 -0.37 2.31 -11.56
C TRP A 21 0.43 2.27 -10.25
N MET A 22 0.30 1.21 -9.47
CA MET A 22 1.07 1.04 -8.24
C MET A 22 2.57 1.05 -8.51
N LYS A 23 3.01 0.29 -9.51
CA LYS A 23 4.44 0.17 -9.85
C LYS A 23 5.00 1.44 -10.48
N GLU A 24 4.24 2.10 -11.34
CA GLU A 24 4.72 3.22 -12.13
C GLU A 24 4.52 4.57 -11.45
N THR A 25 3.53 4.69 -10.60
CA THR A 25 3.11 5.98 -10.04
C THR A 25 3.07 5.99 -8.52
N HIS A 26 2.23 5.15 -7.91
CA HIS A 26 1.93 5.30 -6.48
C HIS A 26 3.11 4.94 -5.59
N ILE A 27 3.70 3.76 -5.75
CA ILE A 27 4.84 3.35 -4.93
C ILE A 27 6.03 4.30 -5.12
N PRO A 28 6.39 4.70 -6.36
CA PRO A 28 7.42 5.73 -6.53
C PRO A 28 7.12 7.05 -5.81
N GLN A 29 5.87 7.50 -5.81
CA GLN A 29 5.47 8.71 -5.08
C GLN A 29 5.64 8.55 -3.57
N VAL A 30 5.25 7.40 -3.02
CA VAL A 30 5.44 7.10 -1.59
C VAL A 30 6.94 7.11 -1.25
N MET A 31 7.76 6.45 -2.04
CA MET A 31 9.21 6.39 -1.81
C MET A 31 9.88 7.76 -1.98
N ALA A 32 9.39 8.58 -2.89
CA ALA A 32 9.93 9.93 -3.12
C ALA A 32 9.71 10.88 -1.94
N THR A 33 8.81 10.57 -1.02
CA THR A 33 8.64 11.37 0.20
C THR A 33 9.87 11.33 1.10
N GLY A 34 10.73 10.31 0.96
CA GLY A 34 11.98 10.20 1.70
C GLY A 34 11.85 9.60 3.10
N PHE A 35 10.64 9.19 3.51
CA PHE A 35 10.41 8.64 4.86
C PHE A 35 10.60 7.12 4.94
N PHE A 36 10.68 6.44 3.80
CA PHE A 36 10.88 5.00 3.75
C PHE A 36 12.17 4.67 3.01
N THR A 37 12.86 3.62 3.47
CA THR A 37 14.15 3.20 2.89
C THR A 37 14.02 2.02 1.93
N ALA A 38 12.92 1.28 2.01
CA ALA A 38 12.69 0.10 1.18
C ALA A 38 11.20 -0.18 1.08
N PHE A 39 10.81 -0.94 0.06
CA PHE A 39 9.46 -1.46 -0.07
C PHE A 39 9.47 -2.87 -0.65
N SER A 40 8.36 -3.58 -0.44
CA SER A 40 8.05 -4.80 -1.18
C SER A 40 6.61 -4.74 -1.66
N PHE A 41 6.33 -5.39 -2.78
CA PHE A 41 4.99 -5.44 -3.37
C PHE A 41 4.75 -6.86 -3.88
N ASN A 42 3.87 -7.58 -3.20
CA ASN A 42 3.66 -9.00 -3.46
C ASN A 42 2.19 -9.34 -3.58
N LYS A 43 1.88 -10.30 -4.45
CA LYS A 43 0.56 -10.88 -4.57
C LYS A 43 0.41 -11.98 -3.51
N LEU A 44 -0.66 -11.93 -2.75
CA LEU A 44 -0.98 -12.96 -1.78
C LEU A 44 -1.55 -14.18 -2.51
N LEU A 45 -0.96 -15.36 -2.28
CA LEU A 45 -1.40 -16.59 -2.94
C LEU A 45 -2.36 -17.42 -2.09
N SER A 46 -2.27 -17.32 -0.76
CA SER A 46 -3.21 -18.01 0.13
C SER A 46 -4.56 -17.29 0.12
N ARG A 47 -5.61 -18.03 -0.17
CA ARG A 47 -6.97 -17.48 -0.31
C ARG A 47 -7.95 -18.31 0.49
N GLN A 48 -9.00 -17.64 0.96
CA GLN A 48 -10.18 -18.32 1.47
C GLN A 48 -11.11 -18.69 0.32
N GLU A 49 -11.89 -19.75 0.49
CA GLU A 49 -12.67 -20.36 -0.57
C GLU A 49 -13.68 -19.42 -1.21
N ASP A 50 -14.29 -18.54 -0.43
CA ASP A 50 -15.31 -17.60 -0.87
C ASP A 50 -14.76 -16.18 -1.16
N GLU A 51 -13.45 -16.02 -1.18
CA GLU A 51 -12.81 -14.73 -1.41
C GLU A 51 -12.89 -14.33 -2.89
N THR A 52 -13.29 -13.07 -3.14
CA THR A 52 -13.30 -12.49 -4.47
C THR A 52 -12.18 -11.46 -4.61
N GLY A 53 -11.86 -11.10 -5.86
CA GLY A 53 -10.76 -10.18 -6.15
C GLY A 53 -9.40 -10.82 -5.94
N THR A 54 -8.38 -10.00 -5.89
CA THR A 54 -6.99 -10.43 -5.68
C THR A 54 -6.36 -9.57 -4.60
N THR A 55 -5.66 -10.19 -3.68
CA THR A 55 -5.05 -9.48 -2.55
C THR A 55 -3.56 -9.29 -2.79
N TYR A 56 -3.09 -8.07 -2.54
CA TYR A 56 -1.68 -7.69 -2.59
C TYR A 56 -1.25 -7.12 -1.25
N VAL A 57 0.02 -7.29 -0.94
CA VAL A 57 0.62 -6.78 0.29
C VAL A 57 1.79 -5.89 -0.09
N ILE A 58 1.72 -4.63 0.35
CA ILE A 58 2.80 -3.66 0.17
C ILE A 58 3.38 -3.36 1.54
N GLN A 59 4.68 -3.52 1.70
CA GLN A 59 5.37 -3.20 2.95
C GLN A 59 6.39 -2.11 2.70
N TYR A 60 6.35 -1.06 3.51
CA TYR A 60 7.32 0.03 3.48
C TYR A 60 8.10 0.01 4.78
N THR A 61 9.42 0.14 4.70
CA THR A 61 10.31 0.17 5.87
C THR A 61 10.68 1.60 6.19
N ALA A 62 10.36 2.04 7.41
CA ALA A 62 10.75 3.34 7.94
C ALA A 62 11.85 3.17 9.00
N PRO A 63 12.83 4.08 9.07
CA PRO A 63 13.89 3.99 10.06
C PRO A 63 13.39 4.10 11.51
N SER A 64 12.30 4.84 11.75
CA SER A 64 11.76 5.08 13.08
C SER A 64 10.26 5.35 13.02
N MET A 65 9.62 5.29 14.18
CA MET A 65 8.20 5.66 14.30
C MET A 65 7.97 7.13 13.93
N GLN A 66 8.90 8.01 14.22
CA GLN A 66 8.78 9.43 13.88
C GLN A 66 8.71 9.62 12.36
N HIS A 67 9.50 8.91 11.58
CA HIS A 67 9.44 8.95 10.11
C HIS A 67 8.06 8.54 9.61
N TYR A 68 7.52 7.45 10.16
CA TYR A 68 6.17 7.00 9.79
C TYR A 68 5.11 8.04 10.16
N GLU A 69 5.17 8.62 11.36
CA GLU A 69 4.20 9.60 11.81
C GLU A 69 4.21 10.86 10.95
N GLU A 70 5.39 11.33 10.55
CA GLU A 70 5.53 12.47 9.65
C GLU A 70 4.95 12.17 8.26
N TYR A 71 5.20 10.96 7.76
CA TYR A 71 4.59 10.53 6.50
C TYR A 71 3.06 10.52 6.61
N GLN A 72 2.51 9.92 7.67
CA GLN A 72 1.06 9.85 7.89
C GLN A 72 0.43 11.24 7.97
N ALA A 73 1.08 12.18 8.64
CA ALA A 73 0.55 13.53 8.81
C ALA A 73 0.62 14.37 7.52
N ASN A 74 1.72 14.26 6.78
CA ASN A 74 2.05 15.23 5.73
C ASN A 74 1.86 14.70 4.31
N HIS A 75 1.86 13.38 4.08
CA HIS A 75 1.84 12.81 2.74
C HIS A 75 0.71 11.81 2.51
N ALA A 76 0.41 10.96 3.48
CA ALA A 76 -0.56 9.89 3.32
C ALA A 76 -1.95 10.38 2.90
N PRO A 77 -2.51 11.47 3.46
CA PRO A 77 -3.86 11.90 3.08
C PRO A 77 -4.02 12.17 1.58
N ALA A 78 -3.07 12.88 0.97
CA ALA A 78 -3.13 13.20 -0.45
C ALA A 78 -2.95 11.95 -1.33
N LEU A 79 -2.02 11.07 -0.93
CA LEU A 79 -1.75 9.84 -1.68
C LEU A 79 -2.92 8.86 -1.59
N GLN A 80 -3.55 8.74 -0.43
CA GLN A 80 -4.74 7.91 -0.24
C GLN A 80 -5.95 8.46 -0.99
N ALA A 81 -6.10 9.79 -1.02
CA ALA A 81 -7.16 10.45 -1.77
C ALA A 81 -7.05 10.16 -3.28
N GLU A 82 -5.84 10.15 -3.81
CA GLU A 82 -5.60 9.84 -5.23
C GLU A 82 -5.97 8.39 -5.56
N THR A 83 -5.59 7.45 -4.70
CA THR A 83 -5.98 6.04 -4.86
C THR A 83 -7.50 5.91 -4.89
N LYS A 84 -8.18 6.55 -3.93
CA LYS A 84 -9.62 6.51 -3.83
C LYS A 84 -10.29 7.13 -5.06
N ARG A 85 -9.76 8.25 -5.56
CA ARG A 85 -10.29 8.92 -6.75
C ARG A 85 -10.25 8.02 -7.98
N LEU A 86 -9.12 7.32 -8.17
CA LEU A 86 -8.90 6.49 -9.36
C LEU A 86 -9.61 5.14 -9.30
N PHE A 87 -9.75 4.57 -8.11
CA PHE A 87 -10.23 3.20 -7.93
C PHE A 87 -11.39 3.12 -6.93
N GLU A 88 -12.19 4.17 -6.84
CA GLU A 88 -13.31 4.23 -5.90
C GLU A 88 -14.26 3.04 -6.07
N GLY A 89 -14.59 2.40 -4.94
CA GLY A 89 -15.50 1.24 -4.93
C GLY A 89 -14.87 -0.05 -5.43
N LYS A 90 -13.60 -0.05 -5.81
CA LYS A 90 -12.93 -1.20 -6.42
C LYS A 90 -11.91 -1.87 -5.52
N PHE A 91 -11.67 -1.36 -4.32
CA PHE A 91 -10.68 -1.94 -3.41
C PHE A 91 -11.10 -1.83 -1.95
N VAL A 92 -10.53 -2.71 -1.14
CA VAL A 92 -10.59 -2.65 0.32
C VAL A 92 -9.15 -2.70 0.83
N ALA A 93 -8.81 -1.82 1.76
CA ALA A 93 -7.46 -1.72 2.29
C ALA A 93 -7.45 -1.87 3.81
N PHE A 94 -6.47 -2.62 4.31
CA PHE A 94 -6.15 -2.74 5.73
C PHE A 94 -4.71 -2.29 5.93
N ARG A 95 -4.48 -1.54 7.01
CA ARG A 95 -3.15 -1.01 7.32
C ARG A 95 -2.75 -1.47 8.71
N THR A 96 -1.53 -1.97 8.82
CA THR A 96 -0.95 -2.43 10.09
C THR A 96 0.46 -1.92 10.23
N LEU A 97 0.88 -1.72 11.47
CA LEU A 97 2.25 -1.36 11.78
C LEU A 97 2.91 -2.50 12.51
N MET A 98 4.18 -2.75 12.16
CA MET A 98 5.01 -3.75 12.80
C MET A 98 6.36 -3.12 13.15
N GLU A 99 6.93 -3.56 14.22
CA GLU A 99 8.30 -3.24 14.56
C GLU A 99 9.15 -4.48 14.30
N LYS A 100 10.28 -4.29 13.64
CA LYS A 100 11.18 -5.42 13.38
C LYS A 100 11.72 -5.95 14.71
N ALA A 101 11.53 -7.24 14.92
CA ALA A 101 11.96 -7.93 16.15
C ALA A 101 13.48 -8.07 16.24
#